data_3d4aa50623afffffb5b0355ffd0d3b6e
#
_entry.id   3d4aa50623afffffb5b0355ffd0d3b6e
#
_cell.length_a   1.000
_cell.length_b   1.000
_cell.length_c   1.000
_cell.angle_alpha   90.00
_cell.angle_beta   90.00
_cell.angle_gamma   90.00
#
_symmetry.space_group_name_H-M   'P 1'
#
loop_
_entity.id
_entity.type
_entity.pdbx_description
1 polymer ?
#
loop_
_entity_poly.entity_id
_entity_poly.type
_entity_poly.pdbx_seq_one_letter_code
_entity_poly.pdbx_strand_id
1 'polypeptide(L)'
;YLYDPIDDFVLSSLLEFDGKNIVSSDKADIDLSGKEGAKDVEGEKDKKSDEKDITKFVNWLKKIHKDNLSDVKLSTRLVDSPAILVNPDDQMTTHMQKIMQASQSGYSVGNKVLEINPDNIIIKNLVKLWKKDKKDNVLLLAVDQLIDNTFLLAGLHVDTRTMVDRINELMGKSIGSK
;
A
#
# COMPACT_ATOMS: atom_id res chain seq x y z
N TYR A 1 -24.06 -3.74 2.71
CA TYR A 1 -23.05 -4.67 2.17
C TYR A 1 -23.45 -5.05 0.76
N LEU A 2 -22.52 -4.90 -0.18
CA LEU A 2 -22.70 -5.31 -1.57
C LEU A 2 -22.06 -6.69 -1.72
N TYR A 3 -22.76 -7.63 -2.33
CA TYR A 3 -22.30 -9.01 -2.49
C TYR A 3 -22.13 -9.41 -3.94
N ASP A 4 -22.80 -8.71 -4.85
CA ASP A 4 -22.80 -9.09 -6.26
C ASP A 4 -21.71 -8.31 -7.01
N PRO A 5 -20.87 -8.97 -7.82
CA PRO A 5 -19.89 -8.30 -8.67
C PRO A 5 -20.48 -7.21 -9.57
N ILE A 6 -21.77 -7.32 -9.93
CA ILE A 6 -22.47 -6.33 -10.75
C ILE A 6 -22.77 -5.02 -9.99
N ASP A 7 -22.81 -5.07 -8.66
CA ASP A 7 -23.07 -3.89 -7.82
C ASP A 7 -22.02 -2.81 -8.01
N ASP A 8 -20.78 -3.21 -8.27
CA ASP A 8 -19.66 -2.29 -8.54
C ASP A 8 -19.89 -1.48 -9.84
N PHE A 9 -20.50 -2.10 -10.84
CA PHE A 9 -20.93 -1.43 -12.07
C PHE A 9 -22.03 -0.40 -11.82
N VAL A 10 -23.02 -0.76 -11.03
CA VAL A 10 -24.13 0.13 -10.70
C VAL A 10 -23.62 1.33 -9.91
N LEU A 11 -22.77 1.08 -8.90
CA LEU A 11 -22.19 2.15 -8.07
C LEU A 11 -21.21 3.04 -8.81
N SER A 12 -20.44 2.52 -9.75
CA SER A 12 -19.56 3.33 -10.58
C SER A 12 -20.30 4.31 -11.47
N SER A 13 -21.58 4.00 -11.77
CA SER A 13 -22.48 4.88 -12.53
C SER A 13 -23.29 5.83 -11.63
N LEU A 14 -23.38 5.52 -10.33
CA LEU A 14 -24.10 6.30 -9.34
C LEU A 14 -23.11 7.25 -8.63
N LEU A 15 -22.96 8.46 -9.15
CA LEU A 15 -21.99 9.42 -8.65
C LEU A 15 -22.42 10.10 -7.35
N GLU A 16 -23.73 10.14 -7.06
CA GLU A 16 -24.30 10.86 -5.92
C GLU A 16 -25.52 10.12 -5.37
N PHE A 17 -25.65 10.11 -4.04
CA PHE A 17 -26.83 9.64 -3.35
C PHE A 17 -27.17 10.58 -2.19
N ASP A 18 -28.42 11.04 -2.11
CA ASP A 18 -28.94 11.95 -1.08
C ASP A 18 -28.05 13.22 -0.88
N GLY A 19 -27.64 13.86 -2.00
CA GLY A 19 -26.81 15.05 -1.98
C GLY A 19 -25.35 14.80 -1.57
N LYS A 20 -24.90 13.54 -1.52
CA LYS A 20 -23.53 13.16 -1.14
C LYS A 20 -22.88 12.35 -2.25
N ASN A 21 -21.63 12.71 -2.58
CA ASN A 21 -20.85 11.98 -3.55
C ASN A 21 -20.50 10.57 -3.04
N ILE A 22 -20.66 9.58 -3.91
CA ILE A 22 -20.22 8.21 -3.68
C ILE A 22 -18.78 8.08 -4.14
N VAL A 23 -17.90 7.61 -3.25
CA VAL A 23 -16.47 7.42 -3.54
C VAL A 23 -16.08 5.99 -3.19
N SER A 24 -15.35 5.33 -4.09
CA SER A 24 -14.83 3.98 -3.81
C SER A 24 -13.72 4.03 -2.77
N SER A 25 -13.76 3.13 -1.80
CA SER A 25 -12.78 3.05 -0.71
C SER A 25 -11.39 2.56 -1.16
N ASP A 26 -11.27 2.03 -2.38
CA ASP A 26 -10.01 1.58 -2.95
C ASP A 26 -9.27 2.67 -3.75
N LYS A 27 -9.77 3.91 -3.76
CA LYS A 27 -9.13 5.06 -4.38
C LYS A 27 -8.09 5.72 -3.47
N ALA A 28 -7.07 6.34 -4.10
CA ALA A 28 -5.93 6.94 -3.42
C ALA A 28 -6.24 8.27 -2.69
N ASP A 29 -7.20 9.05 -3.18
CA ASP A 29 -7.42 10.44 -2.70
C ASP A 29 -8.61 10.57 -1.73
N ILE A 30 -8.86 9.53 -0.91
CA ILE A 30 -9.87 9.62 0.14
C ILE A 30 -9.26 10.34 1.36
N ASP A 31 -9.68 11.58 1.57
CA ASP A 31 -9.36 12.32 2.78
C ASP A 31 -10.35 11.97 3.92
N LEU A 32 -9.87 11.28 4.93
CA LEU A 32 -10.62 10.95 6.14
C LEU A 32 -10.22 11.83 7.35
N SER A 33 -9.37 12.84 7.15
CA SER A 33 -8.87 13.71 8.24
C SER A 33 -9.95 14.52 8.96
N GLY A 34 -11.18 14.57 8.43
CA GLY A 34 -12.33 15.23 9.05
C GLY A 34 -13.19 14.37 9.99
N LYS A 35 -12.87 13.09 10.20
CA LYS A 35 -13.62 12.23 11.12
C LYS A 35 -12.81 11.97 12.39
N GLU A 36 -13.43 12.28 13.53
CA GLU A 36 -12.92 12.10 14.89
C GLU A 36 -12.25 10.71 15.06
N GLY A 37 -10.97 10.70 15.29
CA GLY A 37 -10.17 9.49 15.51
C GLY A 37 -8.66 9.71 15.48
N ALA A 38 -8.18 10.85 15.02
CA ALA A 38 -6.77 11.21 15.15
C ALA A 38 -6.47 11.57 16.62
N LYS A 39 -5.86 10.64 17.35
CA LYS A 39 -5.33 10.93 18.69
C LYS A 39 -4.14 11.86 18.54
N ASP A 40 -4.29 13.09 19.01
CA ASP A 40 -3.18 13.98 19.30
C ASP A 40 -2.30 13.33 20.39
N VAL A 41 -1.10 12.93 20.00
CA VAL A 41 -0.07 12.51 20.95
C VAL A 41 1.01 13.57 20.95
N GLU A 42 1.13 14.26 22.08
CA GLU A 42 2.16 15.26 22.36
C GLU A 42 3.57 14.68 22.22
N GLY A 43 4.44 15.37 21.49
CA GLY A 43 5.85 15.05 21.33
C GLY A 43 6.50 15.81 20.17
N GLU A 44 6.65 17.14 20.29
CA GLU A 44 6.93 18.02 19.13
C GLU A 44 8.38 18.06 18.60
N LYS A 45 9.39 17.47 19.25
CA LYS A 45 10.78 17.65 18.81
C LYS A 45 11.37 16.47 18.01
N ASP A 46 10.94 15.25 18.28
CA ASP A 46 11.40 14.07 17.53
C ASP A 46 10.60 13.87 16.23
N LYS A 47 9.34 14.33 16.16
CA LYS A 47 8.46 14.18 15.00
C LYS A 47 8.99 14.84 13.72
N LYS A 48 9.61 16.02 13.79
CA LYS A 48 10.09 16.75 12.58
C LYS A 48 11.27 16.09 11.86
N SER A 49 12.12 15.35 12.57
CA SER A 49 13.20 14.58 11.94
C SER A 49 12.68 13.31 11.29
N ASP A 50 11.77 12.64 11.98
CA ASP A 50 11.16 11.40 11.50
C ASP A 50 10.27 11.64 10.28
N GLU A 51 9.51 12.74 10.23
CA GLU A 51 8.72 13.16 9.06
C GLU A 51 9.57 13.40 7.80
N LYS A 52 10.75 14.02 7.97
CA LYS A 52 11.67 14.23 6.85
C LYS A 52 12.29 12.92 6.35
N ASP A 53 12.61 12.02 7.25
CA ASP A 53 13.25 10.76 6.91
C ASP A 53 12.25 9.82 6.24
N ILE A 54 11.01 9.76 6.73
CA ILE A 54 9.96 8.95 6.11
C ILE A 54 9.58 9.48 4.72
N THR A 55 9.54 10.80 4.53
CA THR A 55 9.31 11.39 3.19
C THR A 55 10.42 11.02 2.21
N LYS A 56 11.68 11.01 2.66
CA LYS A 56 12.81 10.56 1.81
C LYS A 56 12.73 9.06 1.52
N PHE A 57 12.31 8.26 2.48
CA PHE A 57 12.11 6.82 2.31
C PHE A 57 11.00 6.54 1.29
N VAL A 58 9.86 7.23 1.37
CA VAL A 58 8.77 7.17 0.38
C VAL A 58 9.28 7.45 -1.03
N ASN A 59 10.03 8.54 -1.20
CA ASN A 59 10.60 8.90 -2.50
C ASN A 59 11.62 7.87 -3.01
N TRP A 60 12.36 7.23 -2.12
CA TRP A 60 13.24 6.14 -2.48
C TRP A 60 12.47 4.89 -2.91
N LEU A 61 11.42 4.49 -2.17
CA LEU A 61 10.53 3.38 -2.54
C LEU A 61 9.92 3.59 -3.93
N LYS A 62 9.35 4.77 -4.17
CA LYS A 62 8.79 5.14 -5.48
C LYS A 62 9.81 4.97 -6.61
N LYS A 63 11.06 5.32 -6.36
CA LYS A 63 12.13 5.24 -7.36
C LYS A 63 12.52 3.80 -7.69
N ILE A 64 12.63 2.92 -6.69
CA ILE A 64 13.07 1.53 -6.90
C ILE A 64 11.96 0.62 -7.42
N HIS A 65 10.68 0.96 -7.17
CA HIS A 65 9.51 0.16 -7.59
C HIS A 65 8.65 0.85 -8.67
N LYS A 66 9.22 1.77 -9.43
CA LYS A 66 8.52 2.53 -10.48
C LYS A 66 7.84 1.67 -11.55
N ASP A 67 8.31 0.43 -11.73
CA ASP A 67 7.78 -0.49 -12.75
C ASP A 67 6.46 -1.16 -12.29
N ASN A 68 6.22 -1.24 -10.98
CA ASN A 68 5.05 -1.88 -10.38
C ASN A 68 4.10 -0.88 -9.70
N LEU A 69 4.63 0.27 -9.29
CA LEU A 69 3.88 1.30 -8.56
C LEU A 69 3.89 2.62 -9.33
N SER A 70 2.72 3.24 -9.47
CA SER A 70 2.60 4.60 -10.04
C SER A 70 3.03 5.66 -9.03
N ASP A 71 2.73 5.44 -7.76
CA ASP A 71 3.09 6.34 -6.67
C ASP A 71 3.24 5.59 -5.33
N VAL A 72 3.91 6.24 -4.37
CA VAL A 72 3.96 5.84 -2.96
C VAL A 72 3.59 7.06 -2.12
N LYS A 73 2.60 6.90 -1.23
CA LYS A 73 2.09 7.99 -0.38
C LYS A 73 2.07 7.58 1.09
N LEU A 74 2.07 8.56 1.98
CA LEU A 74 1.77 8.32 3.39
C LEU A 74 0.26 8.19 3.57
N SER A 75 -0.16 7.18 4.31
CA SER A 75 -1.57 6.96 4.60
C SER A 75 -2.00 7.78 5.81
N THR A 76 -3.20 8.36 5.72
CA THR A 76 -3.90 9.01 6.84
C THR A 76 -5.03 8.14 7.40
N ARG A 77 -5.30 6.98 6.77
CA ARG A 77 -6.43 6.09 7.09
C ARG A 77 -6.04 4.73 7.68
N LEU A 78 -4.77 4.32 7.55
CA LEU A 78 -4.31 3.05 8.09
C LEU A 78 -4.05 3.17 9.59
N VAL A 79 -4.57 2.19 10.36
CA VAL A 79 -4.38 2.09 11.82
C VAL A 79 -3.33 1.02 12.13
N ASP A 80 -3.60 -0.24 11.81
CA ASP A 80 -2.75 -1.37 12.16
C ASP A 80 -1.92 -1.90 11.00
N SER A 81 -2.45 -1.86 9.77
CA SER A 81 -1.76 -2.38 8.60
C SER A 81 -0.57 -1.51 8.22
N PRO A 82 0.58 -2.11 7.83
CA PRO A 82 1.77 -1.36 7.42
C PRO A 82 1.61 -0.65 6.08
N ALA A 83 0.84 -1.22 5.17
CA ALA A 83 0.62 -0.69 3.84
C ALA A 83 -0.64 -1.25 3.20
N ILE A 84 -1.16 -0.55 2.19
CA ILE A 84 -2.28 -0.97 1.34
C ILE A 84 -2.04 -0.51 -0.09
N LEU A 85 -2.54 -1.27 -1.06
CA LEU A 85 -2.63 -0.85 -2.45
C LEU A 85 -3.95 -0.15 -2.72
N VAL A 86 -3.90 0.96 -3.44
CA VAL A 86 -5.07 1.70 -3.88
C VAL A 86 -4.94 2.04 -5.36
N ASN A 87 -6.07 2.31 -6.00
CA ASN A 87 -6.09 2.70 -7.40
C ASN A 87 -5.85 4.21 -7.53
N PRO A 88 -5.09 4.66 -8.55
CA PRO A 88 -5.17 6.03 -9.02
C PRO A 88 -6.63 6.40 -9.33
N ASP A 89 -6.97 7.69 -9.20
CA ASP A 89 -8.37 8.17 -9.37
C ASP A 89 -8.96 7.93 -10.76
N ASP A 90 -8.10 7.89 -11.76
CA ASP A 90 -8.46 7.69 -13.17
C ASP A 90 -8.61 6.21 -13.56
N GLN A 91 -8.34 5.27 -12.64
CA GLN A 91 -8.41 3.85 -12.92
C GLN A 91 -9.71 3.22 -12.42
N MET A 92 -10.05 2.07 -13.06
CA MET A 92 -11.13 1.19 -12.60
C MET A 92 -10.86 0.68 -11.19
N THR A 93 -11.93 0.34 -10.45
CA THR A 93 -11.80 -0.32 -9.15
C THR A 93 -11.01 -1.63 -9.26
N THR A 94 -10.38 -2.06 -8.18
CA THR A 94 -9.62 -3.33 -8.13
C THR A 94 -10.52 -4.51 -8.51
N HIS A 95 -11.78 -4.48 -8.10
CA HIS A 95 -12.75 -5.53 -8.43
C HIS A 95 -13.00 -5.62 -9.94
N MET A 96 -13.22 -4.48 -10.59
CA MET A 96 -13.43 -4.42 -12.04
C MET A 96 -12.18 -4.88 -12.80
N GLN A 97 -10.99 -4.50 -12.34
CA GLN A 97 -9.74 -4.95 -12.95
C GLN A 97 -9.58 -6.49 -12.88
N LYS A 98 -10.01 -7.12 -11.77
CA LYS A 98 -10.02 -8.59 -11.63
C LYS A 98 -10.97 -9.26 -12.63
N ILE A 99 -12.16 -8.70 -12.81
CA ILE A 99 -13.14 -9.21 -13.79
C ILE A 99 -12.54 -9.13 -15.20
N MET A 100 -11.92 -8.00 -15.55
CA MET A 100 -11.29 -7.83 -16.85
C MET A 100 -10.13 -8.81 -17.05
N GLN A 101 -9.30 -9.02 -16.01
CA GLN A 101 -8.20 -9.98 -16.05
C GLN A 101 -8.69 -11.43 -16.24
N ALA A 102 -9.81 -11.79 -15.62
CA ALA A 102 -10.42 -13.11 -15.77
C ALA A 102 -11.07 -13.32 -17.13
N SER A 103 -11.59 -12.26 -17.76
CA SER A 103 -12.32 -12.33 -19.03
C SER A 103 -11.47 -12.10 -20.27
N GLN A 104 -10.32 -11.44 -20.14
CA GLN A 104 -9.44 -11.10 -21.25
C GLN A 104 -8.02 -11.61 -21.02
N SER A 105 -7.60 -12.60 -21.82
CA SER A 105 -6.21 -13.06 -21.82
C SER A 105 -5.27 -11.91 -22.22
N GLY A 106 -4.33 -11.56 -21.33
CA GLY A 106 -3.36 -10.49 -21.55
C GLY A 106 -3.74 -9.13 -20.98
N TYR A 107 -4.86 -8.99 -20.28
CA TYR A 107 -5.14 -7.78 -19.52
C TYR A 107 -4.10 -7.58 -18.41
N SER A 108 -3.35 -6.47 -18.48
CA SER A 108 -2.40 -6.08 -17.45
C SER A 108 -3.08 -5.16 -16.44
N VAL A 109 -2.94 -5.50 -15.17
CA VAL A 109 -3.39 -4.61 -14.09
C VAL A 109 -2.53 -3.34 -14.13
N GLY A 110 -3.19 -2.18 -14.16
CA GLY A 110 -2.48 -0.89 -14.14
C GLY A 110 -1.65 -0.71 -12.86
N ASN A 111 -0.62 0.13 -12.94
CA ASN A 111 0.21 0.46 -11.79
C ASN A 111 -0.62 1.03 -10.65
N LYS A 112 -0.35 0.56 -9.43
CA LYS A 112 -1.06 0.94 -8.22
C LYS A 112 -0.34 2.03 -7.45
N VAL A 113 -1.06 2.71 -6.57
CA VAL A 113 -0.48 3.56 -5.53
C VAL A 113 -0.31 2.74 -4.26
N LEU A 114 0.87 2.79 -3.66
CA LEU A 114 1.13 2.18 -2.35
C LEU A 114 0.95 3.25 -1.27
N GLU A 115 -0.01 3.05 -0.38
CA GLU A 115 -0.10 3.84 0.85
C GLU A 115 0.61 3.12 1.98
N ILE A 116 1.51 3.81 2.69
CA ILE A 116 2.22 3.27 3.84
C ILE A 116 1.82 3.98 5.13
N ASN A 117 1.73 3.21 6.21
CA ASN A 117 1.39 3.71 7.54
C ASN A 117 2.67 4.16 8.27
N PRO A 118 2.89 5.47 8.47
CA PRO A 118 4.10 5.98 9.13
C PRO A 118 4.22 5.52 10.59
N ASP A 119 3.12 5.18 11.23
CA ASP A 119 3.11 4.80 12.64
C ASP A 119 3.32 3.31 12.87
N ASN A 120 3.21 2.48 11.84
CA ASN A 120 3.41 1.04 11.93
C ASN A 120 4.87 0.68 12.23
N ILE A 121 5.09 -0.29 13.13
CA ILE A 121 6.42 -0.71 13.58
C ILE A 121 7.29 -1.25 12.44
N ILE A 122 6.70 -1.93 11.45
CA ILE A 122 7.43 -2.46 10.30
C ILE A 122 8.00 -1.28 9.50
N ILE A 123 7.19 -0.27 9.21
CA ILE A 123 7.62 0.92 8.46
C ILE A 123 8.71 1.67 9.22
N LYS A 124 8.53 1.90 10.53
CA LYS A 124 9.55 2.55 11.38
C LYS A 124 10.89 1.80 11.35
N ASN A 125 10.86 0.47 11.39
CA ASN A 125 12.06 -0.35 11.33
C ASN A 125 12.71 -0.35 9.94
N LEU A 126 11.91 -0.38 8.87
CA LEU A 126 12.43 -0.23 7.50
C LEU A 126 13.12 1.12 7.29
N VAL A 127 12.55 2.22 7.81
CA VAL A 127 13.18 3.55 7.76
C VAL A 127 14.51 3.55 8.51
N LYS A 128 14.62 2.91 9.67
CA LYS A 128 15.89 2.79 10.42
C LYS A 128 16.95 2.02 9.62
N LEU A 129 16.58 0.88 9.02
CA LEU A 129 17.49 0.11 8.17
C LEU A 129 17.94 0.93 6.95
N TRP A 130 16.99 1.59 6.28
CA TRP A 130 17.27 2.44 5.12
C TRP A 130 18.23 3.60 5.44
N LYS A 131 18.10 4.21 6.62
CA LYS A 131 19.03 5.25 7.08
C LYS A 131 20.44 4.71 7.28
N LYS A 132 20.57 3.47 7.77
CA LYS A 132 21.85 2.83 8.01
C LYS A 132 22.54 2.43 6.69
N ASP A 133 21.84 1.70 5.84
CA ASP A 133 22.33 1.27 4.53
C ASP A 133 21.16 1.02 3.57
N LYS A 134 21.09 1.81 2.50
CA LYS A 134 20.07 1.68 1.46
C LYS A 134 20.22 0.43 0.58
N LYS A 135 21.37 -0.24 0.66
CA LYS A 135 21.67 -1.48 -0.08
C LYS A 135 21.63 -2.71 0.81
N ASP A 136 21.25 -2.55 2.07
CA ASP A 136 21.10 -3.68 3.00
C ASP A 136 20.15 -4.72 2.42
N ASN A 137 20.59 -5.98 2.38
CA ASN A 137 19.85 -7.07 1.78
C ASN A 137 18.53 -7.35 2.53
N VAL A 138 18.52 -7.23 3.86
CA VAL A 138 17.30 -7.44 4.66
C VAL A 138 16.29 -6.34 4.38
N LEU A 139 16.74 -5.10 4.22
CA LEU A 139 15.88 -3.99 3.83
C LEU A 139 15.21 -4.25 2.48
N LEU A 140 15.98 -4.62 1.46
CA LEU A 140 15.44 -4.86 0.12
C LEU A 140 14.44 -6.02 0.10
N LEU A 141 14.81 -7.15 0.71
CA LEU A 141 13.92 -8.30 0.83
C LEU A 141 12.63 -7.97 1.59
N ALA A 142 12.73 -7.22 2.69
CA ALA A 142 11.56 -6.86 3.49
C ALA A 142 10.63 -5.87 2.78
N VAL A 143 11.18 -4.93 2.00
CA VAL A 143 10.40 -4.01 1.17
C VAL A 143 9.68 -4.75 0.06
N ASP A 144 10.38 -5.61 -0.68
CA ASP A 144 9.75 -6.42 -1.73
C ASP A 144 8.65 -7.31 -1.16
N GLN A 145 8.90 -7.93 0.01
CA GLN A 145 7.90 -8.76 0.67
C GLN A 145 6.69 -7.94 1.13
N LEU A 146 6.91 -6.73 1.65
CA LEU A 146 5.81 -5.84 2.04
C LEU A 146 4.91 -5.50 0.85
N ILE A 147 5.51 -5.20 -0.30
CA ILE A 147 4.78 -4.88 -1.53
C ILE A 147 3.99 -6.12 -2.00
N ASP A 148 4.62 -7.28 -2.11
CA ASP A 148 3.93 -8.51 -2.52
C ASP A 148 2.77 -8.87 -1.59
N ASN A 149 2.93 -8.66 -0.27
CA ASN A 149 1.84 -8.84 0.68
C ASN A 149 0.64 -7.93 0.35
N THR A 150 0.87 -6.68 -0.06
CA THR A 150 -0.23 -5.77 -0.42
C THR A 150 -0.91 -6.18 -1.72
N PHE A 151 -0.16 -6.69 -2.71
CA PHE A 151 -0.74 -7.27 -3.93
C PHE A 151 -1.57 -8.50 -3.62
N LEU A 152 -1.06 -9.40 -2.78
CA LEU A 152 -1.76 -10.61 -2.36
C LEU A 152 -3.06 -10.27 -1.61
N LEU A 153 -3.01 -9.33 -0.66
CA LEU A 153 -4.20 -8.86 0.07
C LEU A 153 -5.23 -8.21 -0.85
N ALA A 154 -4.78 -7.51 -1.89
CA ALA A 154 -5.66 -6.98 -2.92
C ALA A 154 -6.25 -8.09 -3.83
N GLY A 155 -5.81 -9.35 -3.69
CA GLY A 155 -6.20 -10.48 -4.51
C GLY A 155 -5.66 -10.38 -5.94
N LEU A 156 -4.55 -9.68 -6.11
CA LEU A 156 -3.83 -9.58 -7.37
C LEU A 156 -2.74 -10.65 -7.46
N HIS A 157 -2.35 -10.97 -8.70
CA HIS A 157 -1.34 -12.01 -8.92
C HIS A 157 0.05 -11.53 -8.44
N VAL A 158 0.75 -12.43 -7.73
CA VAL A 158 2.15 -12.28 -7.34
C VAL A 158 2.95 -13.50 -7.81
N ASP A 159 4.25 -13.34 -8.03
CA ASP A 159 5.14 -14.48 -8.24
C ASP A 159 5.37 -15.21 -6.91
N THR A 160 4.53 -16.21 -6.66
CA THR A 160 4.53 -16.95 -5.40
C THR A 160 5.84 -17.69 -5.15
N ARG A 161 6.57 -18.10 -6.18
CA ARG A 161 7.87 -18.78 -6.01
C ARG A 161 8.89 -17.81 -5.42
N THR A 162 9.10 -16.68 -6.09
CA THR A 162 10.01 -15.63 -5.61
C THR A 162 9.62 -15.11 -4.23
N MET A 163 8.31 -14.97 -3.98
CA MET A 163 7.78 -14.58 -2.67
C MET A 163 8.13 -15.59 -1.57
N VAL A 164 7.95 -16.89 -1.80
CA VAL A 164 8.26 -17.95 -0.81
C VAL A 164 9.76 -18.02 -0.55
N ASP A 165 10.60 -17.95 -1.57
CA ASP A 165 12.05 -17.94 -1.40
C ASP A 165 12.50 -16.77 -0.54
N ARG A 166 11.92 -15.59 -0.75
CA ARG A 166 12.18 -14.39 0.05
C ARG A 166 11.73 -14.53 1.51
N ILE A 167 10.55 -15.10 1.73
CA ILE A 167 10.04 -15.39 3.09
C ILE A 167 11.02 -16.32 3.81
N ASN A 168 11.46 -17.40 3.18
CA ASN A 168 12.41 -18.35 3.76
C ASN A 168 13.75 -17.68 4.12
N GLU A 169 14.26 -16.80 3.26
CA GLU A 169 15.48 -16.04 3.55
C GLU A 169 15.30 -15.09 4.74
N LEU A 170 14.20 -14.35 4.79
CA LEU A 170 13.89 -13.45 5.92
C LEU A 170 13.72 -14.23 7.23
N MET A 171 13.03 -15.38 7.20
CA MET A 171 12.89 -16.25 8.37
C MET A 171 14.25 -16.77 8.85
N GLY A 172 15.11 -17.22 7.92
CA GLY A 172 16.45 -17.68 8.26
C GLY A 172 17.27 -16.60 8.96
N LYS A 173 17.22 -15.36 8.47
CA LYS A 173 17.90 -14.21 9.08
C LYS A 173 17.30 -13.85 10.45
N SER A 174 15.97 -13.92 10.60
CA SER A 174 15.28 -13.63 11.87
C SER A 174 15.62 -14.65 12.96
N ILE A 175 15.69 -15.94 12.62
CA ILE A 175 15.99 -17.02 13.57
C ILE A 175 17.49 -17.06 13.93
N GLY A 176 18.36 -16.71 12.99
CA GLY A 176 19.81 -16.71 13.18
C GLY A 176 20.35 -15.46 13.88
N SER A 177 19.54 -14.42 14.06
CA SER A 177 19.91 -13.19 14.78
C SER A 177 19.72 -13.37 16.27
N LYS A 178 20.73 -13.97 16.96
CA LYS A 178 20.89 -13.91 18.43
C LYS A 178 22.07 -13.00 18.77
#